data_0737886bb261a62f6df9ecb8fa79dcc6
#
_entry.id   0737886bb261a62f6df9ecb8fa79dcc6
#
_cell.length_a   1.000
_cell.length_b   1.000
_cell.length_c   1.000
_cell.angle_alpha   90.00
_cell.angle_beta   90.00
_cell.angle_gamma   90.00
#
_symmetry.space_group_name_H-M   'P 1'
#
loop_
_entity.id
_entity.type
_entity.pdbx_description
1 polymer ?
#
loop_
_entity_poly.entity_id
_entity_poly.type
_entity_poly.pdbx_seq_one_letter_code
_entity_poly.pdbx_strand_id
1 'polypeptide(L)'
;MKRLIPLAILSVMMALPMFLTCCSSDDELLPDTPEVLKPTITNWIEPWHIQGSGIDEVKAYMSTSMYGYTLTNESSSTANYQLVYTGSYESTGLIYSFTKHEGGLYSVIDTELCVNKSVIIKYLKEHYSLVSGAGSDDENTQYLFTTPDKSTVITTIKVSDECFNVSYSFVTH
;
A
#
# COMPACT_ATOMS: atom_id res chain seq x y z
N MET A 1 -4.48 -59.41 9.88
CA MET A 1 -3.18 -59.48 10.57
C MET A 1 -2.76 -58.06 10.96
N LYS A 2 -2.85 -57.83 12.28
CA LYS A 2 -2.51 -56.51 12.89
C LYS A 2 -0.99 -56.50 13.12
N ARG A 3 -0.29 -55.44 12.71
CA ARG A 3 1.07 -55.15 13.20
C ARG A 3 1.07 -53.78 13.83
N LEU A 4 1.16 -53.77 15.15
CA LEU A 4 1.45 -52.65 16.01
C LEU A 4 2.95 -52.29 15.90
N ILE A 5 3.29 -51.03 15.76
CA ILE A 5 4.65 -50.50 15.86
C ILE A 5 4.70 -49.67 17.13
N PRO A 6 5.65 -49.89 18.05
CA PRO A 6 5.69 -49.20 19.33
C PRO A 6 6.34 -47.81 19.23
N LEU A 7 5.75 -46.91 19.98
CA LEU A 7 6.23 -45.55 20.25
C LEU A 7 7.46 -45.63 21.15
N ALA A 8 8.60 -45.14 20.70
CA ALA A 8 9.77 -44.93 21.53
C ALA A 8 9.88 -43.44 21.88
N ILE A 9 9.51 -43.13 23.11
CA ILE A 9 9.73 -41.82 23.74
C ILE A 9 11.17 -41.77 24.22
N LEU A 10 11.99 -40.89 23.63
CA LEU A 10 13.32 -40.61 24.12
C LEU A 10 13.32 -39.22 24.76
N SER A 11 13.23 -39.26 26.10
CA SER A 11 13.38 -38.10 26.98
C SER A 11 14.87 -37.81 27.17
N VAL A 12 15.35 -36.66 26.67
CA VAL A 12 16.67 -36.16 27.05
C VAL A 12 16.50 -34.91 27.91
N MET A 13 16.60 -35.15 29.22
CA MET A 13 16.90 -34.10 30.20
C MET A 13 18.35 -33.68 30.04
N MET A 14 18.62 -32.43 29.68
CA MET A 14 19.91 -31.85 29.91
C MET A 14 19.80 -30.65 30.86
N ALA A 15 20.57 -30.78 31.91
CA ALA A 15 20.69 -29.86 33.05
C ALA A 15 21.24 -28.49 32.65
N LEU A 16 20.61 -27.44 33.23
CA LEU A 16 21.16 -26.10 33.29
C LEU A 16 22.34 -26.03 34.28
N PRO A 17 23.43 -25.38 33.92
CA PRO A 17 24.25 -24.73 34.90
C PRO A 17 23.80 -23.27 35.06
N MET A 18 23.29 -22.92 36.24
CA MET A 18 23.17 -21.55 36.69
C MET A 18 24.57 -20.96 36.88
N PHE A 19 24.94 -20.01 36.05
CA PHE A 19 25.97 -19.05 36.38
C PHE A 19 25.33 -17.72 36.77
N LEU A 20 25.17 -17.53 38.07
CA LEU A 20 25.04 -16.22 38.67
C LEU A 20 26.41 -15.54 38.59
N THR A 21 26.53 -14.56 37.73
CA THR A 21 27.61 -13.56 37.85
C THR A 21 26.95 -12.20 37.97
N CYS A 22 27.21 -11.62 39.11
CA CYS A 22 26.76 -10.32 39.58
C CYS A 22 27.50 -9.19 38.90
N CYS A 23 26.79 -8.08 38.70
CA CYS A 23 27.21 -6.69 38.62
C CYS A 23 28.41 -6.32 37.74
N SER A 24 28.14 -5.63 36.68
CA SER A 24 28.63 -4.27 36.50
C SER A 24 27.71 -3.54 35.52
N SER A 25 27.23 -2.39 35.96
CA SER A 25 26.55 -1.39 35.20
C SER A 25 27.51 -0.80 34.17
N ASP A 26 27.39 -1.28 32.95
CA ASP A 26 27.77 -0.54 31.77
C ASP A 26 26.51 -0.47 30.91
N ASP A 27 25.94 0.73 30.85
CA ASP A 27 25.00 1.13 29.83
C ASP A 27 25.72 1.03 28.47
N GLU A 28 25.83 -0.18 27.91
CA GLU A 28 26.05 -0.33 26.49
C GLU A 28 24.79 0.19 25.81
N LEU A 29 24.83 1.48 25.44
CA LEU A 29 24.02 2.05 24.42
C LEU A 29 24.12 1.11 23.22
N LEU A 30 23.08 0.28 23.01
CA LEU A 30 22.92 -0.46 21.77
C LEU A 30 23.05 0.58 20.67
N PRO A 31 23.92 0.36 19.66
CA PRO A 31 24.03 1.31 18.56
C PRO A 31 22.62 1.50 18.00
N ASP A 32 22.15 2.75 18.01
CA ASP A 32 20.89 3.14 17.38
C ASP A 32 20.86 2.47 16.01
N THR A 33 19.91 1.57 15.82
CA THR A 33 19.65 1.00 14.50
C THR A 33 19.43 2.22 13.60
N PRO A 34 20.23 2.41 12.54
CA PRO A 34 20.11 3.60 11.72
C PRO A 34 18.65 3.71 11.25
N GLU A 35 17.99 4.79 11.65
CA GLU A 35 16.63 5.08 11.23
C GLU A 35 16.62 5.11 9.70
N VAL A 36 15.96 4.13 9.09
CA VAL A 36 15.84 4.06 7.65
C VAL A 36 15.01 5.28 7.22
N LEU A 37 15.69 6.30 6.70
CA LEU A 37 15.04 7.51 6.21
C LEU A 37 14.05 7.12 5.12
N LYS A 38 12.76 7.27 5.41
CA LYS A 38 11.70 7.03 4.43
C LYS A 38 11.78 8.10 3.34
N PRO A 39 11.71 7.71 2.06
CA PRO A 39 11.79 8.66 0.95
C PRO A 39 10.62 9.64 1.01
N THR A 40 10.92 10.92 0.95
CA THR A 40 9.93 11.99 0.86
C THR A 40 9.86 12.49 -0.56
N ILE A 41 8.64 12.77 -1.04
CA ILE A 41 8.40 13.36 -2.36
C ILE A 41 8.18 14.87 -2.23
N THR A 42 8.64 15.63 -3.19
CA THR A 42 8.33 17.05 -3.33
C THR A 42 7.17 17.30 -4.29
N ASN A 43 6.91 16.34 -5.14
CA ASN A 43 5.85 16.37 -6.13
C ASN A 43 5.26 14.97 -6.28
N TRP A 44 3.93 14.87 -6.30
CA TRP A 44 3.25 13.61 -6.53
C TRP A 44 2.77 13.53 -7.97
N ILE A 45 2.97 12.38 -8.61
CA ILE A 45 2.46 12.09 -9.94
C ILE A 45 1.20 11.28 -9.75
N GLU A 46 0.07 11.85 -10.13
CA GLU A 46 -1.22 11.20 -10.01
C GLU A 46 -1.32 9.98 -10.92
N PRO A 47 -1.82 8.84 -10.43
CA PRO A 47 -2.00 7.66 -11.26
C PRO A 47 -3.06 7.88 -12.35
N TRP A 48 -2.97 7.12 -13.45
CA TRP A 48 -3.99 7.12 -14.48
C TRP A 48 -5.35 6.68 -13.92
N HIS A 49 -6.39 7.48 -14.08
CA HIS A 49 -7.70 7.22 -13.47
C HIS A 49 -8.86 7.64 -14.40
N ILE A 50 -8.71 7.44 -15.70
CA ILE A 50 -9.79 7.69 -16.65
C ILE A 50 -10.67 6.44 -16.73
N GLN A 51 -11.95 6.58 -16.36
CA GLN A 51 -12.95 5.51 -16.40
C GLN A 51 -13.03 4.89 -17.80
N GLY A 52 -13.09 3.57 -17.86
CA GLY A 52 -13.24 2.83 -19.11
C GLY A 52 -11.95 2.68 -19.91
N SER A 53 -10.83 3.24 -19.46
CA SER A 53 -9.53 3.03 -20.12
C SER A 53 -9.17 1.56 -20.26
N GLY A 54 -8.54 1.23 -21.38
CA GLY A 54 -8.03 -0.10 -21.66
C GLY A 54 -6.74 -0.42 -20.90
N ILE A 55 -6.41 -1.70 -20.83
CA ILE A 55 -5.18 -2.19 -20.18
C ILE A 55 -3.93 -1.58 -20.80
N ASP A 56 -3.89 -1.48 -22.14
CA ASP A 56 -2.72 -0.96 -22.86
C ASP A 56 -2.49 0.53 -22.61
N GLU A 57 -3.56 1.32 -22.44
CA GLU A 57 -3.47 2.74 -22.10
C GLU A 57 -2.85 2.94 -20.72
N VAL A 58 -3.28 2.14 -19.73
CA VAL A 58 -2.70 2.18 -18.39
C VAL A 58 -1.23 1.74 -18.42
N LYS A 59 -0.90 0.65 -19.11
CA LYS A 59 0.50 0.19 -19.25
C LYS A 59 1.38 1.24 -19.94
N ALA A 60 0.88 1.91 -20.97
CA ALA A 60 1.59 2.98 -21.65
C ALA A 60 1.87 4.17 -20.70
N TYR A 61 0.87 4.61 -19.94
CA TYR A 61 1.03 5.66 -18.94
C TYR A 61 2.05 5.28 -17.87
N MET A 62 1.94 4.08 -17.31
CA MET A 62 2.86 3.58 -16.29
C MET A 62 4.31 3.57 -16.78
N SER A 63 4.56 3.17 -18.02
CA SER A 63 5.90 3.12 -18.60
C SER A 63 6.50 4.49 -18.92
N THR A 64 5.67 5.50 -19.17
CA THR A 64 6.11 6.83 -19.62
C THR A 64 6.09 7.90 -18.54
N SER A 65 5.24 7.77 -17.54
CA SER A 65 4.98 8.81 -16.55
C SER A 65 5.26 8.37 -15.11
N MET A 66 5.08 7.08 -14.79
CA MET A 66 5.22 6.57 -13.43
C MET A 66 6.58 5.86 -13.25
N TYR A 67 7.66 6.64 -13.36
CA TYR A 67 9.02 6.11 -13.17
C TYR A 67 9.20 5.59 -11.74
N GLY A 68 9.78 4.40 -11.60
CA GLY A 68 10.00 3.77 -10.30
C GLY A 68 8.92 2.77 -9.90
N TYR A 69 7.90 2.59 -10.74
CA TYR A 69 6.92 1.51 -10.57
C TYR A 69 7.20 0.35 -11.51
N THR A 70 7.16 -0.86 -10.98
CA THR A 70 7.40 -2.10 -11.74
C THR A 70 6.14 -2.96 -11.72
N LEU A 71 5.70 -3.44 -12.87
CA LEU A 71 4.59 -4.41 -12.96
C LEU A 71 5.04 -5.73 -12.34
N THR A 72 4.43 -6.11 -11.22
CA THR A 72 4.80 -7.32 -10.46
C THR A 72 3.79 -8.43 -10.58
N ASN A 73 2.53 -8.11 -10.89
CA ASN A 73 1.49 -9.13 -11.08
C ASN A 73 0.44 -8.67 -12.09
N GLU A 74 0.03 -9.63 -12.92
CA GLU A 74 -1.15 -9.55 -13.78
C GLU A 74 -2.06 -10.73 -13.43
N SER A 75 -3.29 -10.46 -13.02
CA SER A 75 -4.25 -11.50 -12.70
C SER A 75 -5.53 -11.34 -13.51
N SER A 76 -6.10 -12.47 -13.90
CA SER A 76 -7.30 -12.52 -14.72
C SER A 76 -8.27 -13.55 -14.14
N SER A 77 -9.47 -13.11 -13.82
CA SER A 77 -10.62 -13.96 -13.46
C SER A 77 -11.65 -13.97 -14.60
N THR A 78 -12.76 -14.63 -14.41
CA THR A 78 -13.87 -14.61 -15.39
C THR A 78 -14.47 -13.22 -15.58
N ALA A 79 -14.54 -12.41 -14.54
CA ALA A 79 -15.18 -11.10 -14.55
C ALA A 79 -14.20 -9.93 -14.61
N ASN A 80 -13.03 -10.06 -14.00
CA ASN A 80 -12.11 -8.95 -13.76
C ASN A 80 -10.70 -9.25 -14.25
N TYR A 81 -9.97 -8.19 -14.50
CA TYR A 81 -8.53 -8.20 -14.74
C TYR A 81 -7.86 -7.16 -13.84
N GLN A 82 -6.67 -7.47 -13.34
CA GLN A 82 -5.91 -6.55 -12.48
C GLN A 82 -4.46 -6.45 -12.93
N LEU A 83 -3.94 -5.22 -12.84
CA LEU A 83 -2.52 -4.93 -12.90
C LEU A 83 -2.07 -4.47 -11.51
N VAL A 84 -0.98 -5.07 -11.01
CA VAL A 84 -0.36 -4.69 -9.74
C VAL A 84 1.06 -4.22 -10.01
N TYR A 85 1.33 -2.98 -9.64
CA TYR A 85 2.65 -2.38 -9.70
C TYR A 85 3.19 -2.17 -8.30
N THR A 86 4.45 -2.49 -8.10
CA THR A 86 5.19 -2.18 -6.87
C THR A 86 6.04 -0.93 -7.11
N GLY A 87 5.99 0.01 -6.19
CA GLY A 87 6.81 1.22 -6.23
C GLY A 87 8.26 0.95 -5.84
N SER A 88 9.09 1.98 -5.88
CA SER A 88 10.50 1.91 -5.49
C SER A 88 10.70 1.62 -4.00
N TYR A 89 9.70 1.90 -3.17
CA TYR A 89 9.65 1.54 -1.77
C TYR A 89 8.70 0.36 -1.57
N GLU A 90 9.12 -0.66 -0.81
CA GLU A 90 8.45 -1.96 -0.71
C GLU A 90 6.97 -1.89 -0.34
N SER A 91 6.60 -0.90 0.48
CA SER A 91 5.22 -0.71 0.94
C SER A 91 4.36 0.15 0.00
N THR A 92 4.91 0.66 -1.11
CA THR A 92 4.18 1.50 -2.06
C THR A 92 3.79 0.72 -3.30
N GLY A 93 2.66 1.07 -3.91
CA GLY A 93 2.22 0.37 -5.12
C GLY A 93 0.89 0.85 -5.67
N LEU A 94 0.57 0.37 -6.84
CA LEU A 94 -0.64 0.70 -7.59
C LEU A 94 -1.39 -0.57 -7.99
N ILE A 95 -2.70 -0.56 -7.80
CA ILE A 95 -3.61 -1.60 -8.28
C ILE A 95 -4.62 -0.97 -9.21
N TYR A 96 -4.64 -1.43 -10.46
CA TYR A 96 -5.63 -1.10 -11.46
C TYR A 96 -6.58 -2.27 -11.65
N SER A 97 -7.88 -2.03 -11.56
CA SER A 97 -8.91 -3.06 -11.73
C SER A 97 -9.79 -2.75 -12.92
N PHE A 98 -9.98 -3.75 -13.80
CA PHE A 98 -10.71 -3.64 -15.06
C PHE A 98 -11.86 -4.65 -15.08
N THR A 99 -13.00 -4.25 -15.63
CA THR A 99 -14.08 -5.18 -15.95
C THR A 99 -13.83 -5.80 -17.33
N LYS A 100 -14.15 -7.09 -17.49
CA LYS A 100 -14.05 -7.77 -18.79
C LYS A 100 -15.30 -7.61 -19.65
N HIS A 101 -16.47 -7.44 -19.03
CA HIS A 101 -17.74 -7.42 -19.74
C HIS A 101 -18.09 -6.04 -20.32
N GLU A 102 -17.76 -4.98 -19.57
CA GLU A 102 -18.02 -3.60 -19.98
C GLU A 102 -16.74 -2.90 -20.48
N GLY A 103 -15.65 -3.64 -20.48
CA GLY A 103 -14.33 -3.25 -20.99
C GLY A 103 -13.80 -1.96 -20.39
N GLY A 104 -12.98 -2.04 -19.38
CA GLY A 104 -12.24 -0.87 -18.97
C GLY A 104 -12.00 -0.74 -17.48
N LEU A 105 -11.21 0.25 -17.18
CA LEU A 105 -10.81 0.62 -15.83
C LEU A 105 -12.01 1.04 -14.99
N TYR A 106 -12.21 0.41 -13.82
CA TYR A 106 -13.29 0.76 -12.90
C TYR A 106 -12.81 1.14 -11.50
N SER A 107 -11.56 0.87 -11.14
CA SER A 107 -10.99 1.25 -9.85
C SER A 107 -9.48 1.36 -9.92
N VAL A 108 -8.94 2.34 -9.19
CA VAL A 108 -7.49 2.50 -8.97
C VAL A 108 -7.26 2.66 -7.48
N ILE A 109 -6.25 1.98 -6.96
CA ILE A 109 -5.78 2.15 -5.58
C ILE A 109 -4.29 2.45 -5.64
N ASP A 110 -3.90 3.60 -5.11
CA ASP A 110 -2.52 4.02 -4.94
C ASP A 110 -2.16 3.96 -3.46
N THR A 111 -1.17 3.16 -3.13
CA THR A 111 -0.66 3.01 -1.76
C THR A 111 0.61 3.81 -1.62
N GLU A 112 0.57 4.80 -0.74
CA GLU A 112 1.65 5.77 -0.53
C GLU A 112 2.10 5.82 0.93
N LEU A 113 3.33 6.30 1.16
CA LEU A 113 3.86 6.48 2.51
C LEU A 113 3.15 7.62 3.23
N CYS A 114 2.83 7.44 4.51
CA CYS A 114 2.21 8.48 5.35
C CYS A 114 3.05 9.77 5.42
N VAL A 115 4.37 9.69 5.35
CA VAL A 115 5.26 10.85 5.31
C VAL A 115 5.00 11.76 4.09
N ASN A 116 4.44 11.22 3.02
CA ASN A 116 4.10 11.96 1.78
C ASN A 116 2.65 12.50 1.76
N LYS A 117 1.83 12.16 2.77
CA LYS A 117 0.40 12.48 2.81
C LYS A 117 0.12 13.98 2.60
N SER A 118 0.89 14.87 3.23
CA SER A 118 0.68 16.31 3.12
C SER A 118 0.83 16.83 1.69
N VAL A 119 1.81 16.32 0.94
CA VAL A 119 2.04 16.69 -0.47
C VAL A 119 0.88 16.23 -1.33
N ILE A 120 0.42 14.98 -1.13
CA ILE A 120 -0.67 14.37 -1.89
C ILE A 120 -2.00 15.06 -1.58
N ILE A 121 -2.32 15.29 -0.31
CA ILE A 121 -3.56 15.98 0.08
C ILE A 121 -3.58 17.42 -0.45
N LYS A 122 -2.45 18.12 -0.44
CA LYS A 122 -2.35 19.44 -1.06
C LYS A 122 -2.69 19.37 -2.55
N TYR A 123 -2.09 18.43 -3.29
CA TYR A 123 -2.39 18.23 -4.70
C TYR A 123 -3.88 17.95 -4.94
N LEU A 124 -4.47 17.05 -4.15
CA LEU A 124 -5.90 16.72 -4.29
C LEU A 124 -6.81 17.92 -3.99
N LYS A 125 -6.48 18.74 -2.99
CA LYS A 125 -7.22 19.99 -2.67
C LYS A 125 -7.14 21.02 -3.79
N GLU A 126 -6.06 21.03 -4.56
CA GLU A 126 -5.86 21.97 -5.69
C GLU A 126 -6.61 21.54 -6.96
N HIS A 127 -6.82 20.22 -7.15
CA HIS A 127 -7.36 19.68 -8.40
C HIS A 127 -8.82 19.19 -8.28
N TYR A 128 -9.30 18.91 -7.07
CA TYR A 128 -10.61 18.30 -6.83
C TYR A 128 -11.43 19.04 -5.80
N SER A 129 -12.74 18.83 -5.84
CA SER A 129 -13.67 19.40 -4.85
C SER A 129 -13.66 18.55 -3.58
N LEU A 130 -13.28 19.14 -2.46
CA LEU A 130 -13.33 18.50 -1.14
C LEU A 130 -14.79 18.36 -0.69
N VAL A 131 -15.21 17.12 -0.39
CA VAL A 131 -16.57 16.80 0.11
C VAL A 131 -16.55 16.63 1.63
N SER A 132 -15.56 15.94 2.18
CA SER A 132 -15.39 15.78 3.63
C SER A 132 -13.92 15.58 4.01
N GLY A 133 -13.60 15.77 5.30
CA GLY A 133 -12.22 15.69 5.80
C GLY A 133 -11.64 17.08 6.16
N ALA A 134 -12.45 18.14 6.14
CA ALA A 134 -12.06 19.46 6.59
C ALA A 134 -12.22 19.54 8.12
N GLY A 135 -11.13 19.61 8.87
CA GLY A 135 -11.24 19.85 10.31
C GLY A 135 -10.02 19.56 11.14
N SER A 136 -9.25 18.55 10.83
CA SER A 136 -7.93 18.32 11.41
C SER A 136 -7.05 17.68 10.34
N ASP A 137 -5.87 18.22 10.12
CA ASP A 137 -4.86 17.58 9.27
C ASP A 137 -4.09 16.52 10.07
N ASP A 138 -4.77 15.77 10.97
CA ASP A 138 -4.14 14.68 11.70
C ASP A 138 -3.87 13.47 10.79
N GLU A 139 -3.00 12.59 11.25
CA GLU A 139 -2.59 11.43 10.49
C GLU A 139 -3.75 10.49 10.14
N ASN A 140 -4.82 10.48 10.95
CA ASN A 140 -5.97 9.60 10.80
C ASN A 140 -7.10 10.24 9.98
N THR A 141 -6.99 11.52 9.63
CA THR A 141 -8.03 12.20 8.85
C THR A 141 -8.20 11.53 7.49
N GLN A 142 -9.42 11.06 7.25
CA GLN A 142 -9.86 10.58 5.94
C GLN A 142 -10.39 11.76 5.12
N TYR A 143 -10.05 11.80 3.85
CA TYR A 143 -10.56 12.81 2.93
C TYR A 143 -11.41 12.15 1.85
N LEU A 144 -12.46 12.87 1.47
CA LEU A 144 -13.33 12.53 0.35
C LEU A 144 -13.33 13.70 -0.63
N PHE A 145 -12.91 13.44 -1.85
CA PHE A 145 -12.95 14.40 -2.95
C PHE A 145 -13.82 13.87 -4.09
N THR A 146 -14.19 14.76 -4.97
CA THR A 146 -14.88 14.41 -6.22
C THR A 146 -14.39 15.29 -7.37
N THR A 147 -14.44 14.74 -8.58
CA THR A 147 -14.26 15.53 -9.81
C THR A 147 -15.38 16.57 -9.93
N PRO A 148 -15.17 17.67 -10.68
CA PRO A 148 -16.21 18.71 -10.86
C PRO A 148 -17.52 18.15 -11.46
N ASP A 149 -17.45 17.17 -12.34
CA ASP A 149 -18.58 16.48 -12.96
C ASP A 149 -19.17 15.36 -12.08
N LYS A 150 -18.57 15.10 -10.92
CA LYS A 150 -18.94 14.05 -9.96
C LYS A 150 -18.88 12.62 -10.52
N SER A 151 -18.16 12.41 -11.60
CA SER A 151 -17.98 11.09 -12.20
C SER A 151 -16.98 10.21 -11.44
N THR A 152 -16.09 10.82 -10.67
CA THR A 152 -15.08 10.11 -9.90
C THR A 152 -15.08 10.57 -8.44
N VAL A 153 -15.06 9.60 -7.54
CA VAL A 153 -14.91 9.79 -6.10
C VAL A 153 -13.49 9.35 -5.71
N ILE A 154 -12.78 10.22 -4.99
CA ILE A 154 -11.43 9.96 -4.52
C ILE A 154 -11.45 9.93 -2.99
N THR A 155 -10.98 8.84 -2.40
CA THR A 155 -10.90 8.67 -0.95
C THR A 155 -9.47 8.46 -0.50
N THR A 156 -9.12 9.01 0.66
CA THR A 156 -7.83 8.72 1.30
C THR A 156 -8.06 8.05 2.64
N ILE A 157 -7.43 6.88 2.86
CA ILE A 157 -7.63 6.07 4.05
C ILE A 157 -6.28 5.55 4.55
N LYS A 158 -5.93 5.82 5.81
CA LYS A 158 -4.76 5.21 6.45
C LYS A 158 -4.96 3.70 6.55
N VAL A 159 -4.01 2.91 6.07
CA VAL A 159 -4.07 1.44 6.07
C VAL A 159 -3.07 0.81 7.03
N SER A 160 -2.02 1.53 7.40
CA SER A 160 -1.04 1.15 8.42
C SER A 160 -0.40 2.39 9.03
N ASP A 161 0.52 2.22 9.97
CA ASP A 161 1.29 3.35 10.51
C ASP A 161 2.24 3.98 9.49
N GLU A 162 2.56 3.23 8.44
CA GLU A 162 3.49 3.69 7.41
C GLU A 162 2.80 4.16 6.14
N CYS A 163 1.60 3.64 5.83
CA CYS A 163 0.97 3.82 4.54
C CYS A 163 -0.48 4.25 4.61
N PHE A 164 -0.91 4.95 3.58
CA PHE A 164 -2.31 5.26 3.30
C PHE A 164 -2.62 5.00 1.82
N ASN A 165 -3.89 4.75 1.54
CA ASN A 165 -4.39 4.59 0.18
C ASN A 165 -5.03 5.87 -0.33
N VAL A 166 -4.81 6.16 -1.61
CA VAL A 166 -5.62 7.05 -2.43
C VAL A 166 -6.39 6.17 -3.41
N SER A 167 -7.71 6.14 -3.28
CA SER A 167 -8.56 5.24 -4.07
C SER A 167 -9.49 6.05 -4.97
N TYR A 168 -9.52 5.69 -6.25
CA TYR A 168 -10.41 6.27 -7.27
C TYR A 168 -11.51 5.27 -7.57
N SER A 169 -12.75 5.71 -7.42
CA SER A 169 -13.95 4.94 -7.73
C SER A 169 -14.83 5.74 -8.69
N PHE A 170 -15.28 5.10 -9.75
CA PHE A 170 -16.09 5.74 -10.78
C PHE A 170 -17.57 5.54 -10.50
N VAL A 171 -18.32 6.62 -10.64
CA VAL A 171 -19.78 6.60 -10.45
C VAL A 171 -20.42 6.15 -11.74
N THR A 172 -21.09 5.00 -11.70
CA THR A 172 -21.95 4.53 -12.80
C THR A 172 -23.31 5.19 -12.69
N HIS A 173 -23.73 5.90 -13.71
CA HIS A 173 -25.06 6.51 -13.83
C HIS A 173 -26.04 5.56 -14.52
#